data_15ba0f5cfa078a6774fa7154a4ec2ecc
#
_entry.id   15ba0f5cfa078a6774fa7154a4ec2ecc
#
_cell.length_a   1.000
_cell.length_b   1.000
_cell.length_c   1.000
_cell.angle_alpha   90.00
_cell.angle_beta   90.00
_cell.angle_gamma   90.00
#
_symmetry.space_group_name_H-M   'P 1'
#
loop_
_entity.id
_entity.type
_entity.pdbx_description
1 polymer ?
#
loop_
_entity_poly.entity_id
_entity_poly.type
_entity_poly.pdbx_seq_one_letter_code
_entity_poly.pdbx_strand_id
1 'polypeptide(L)'
;VWRGHPMNKRRKGAVHEQAAKVYLEKRGVRIQTINYRVRQGEIDIVGYEKGTLVFFEVKYRANAGNGLPQEAVSVAKQRQICRVALFYLNQYHIPEQQPVRYDVIAILGNEITWIRNAFLHQIW
;
A
#
# COMPACT_ATOMS: atom_id res chain seq x y z
N VAL A 1 -27.93 12.07 8.08
CA VAL A 1 -27.36 11.93 9.40
C VAL A 1 -26.57 10.65 9.51
N TRP A 2 -25.44 10.79 10.04
CA TRP A 2 -24.60 9.66 10.28
C TRP A 2 -25.16 8.84 11.45
N ARG A 3 -25.34 7.59 11.25
CA ARG A 3 -26.17 6.77 12.14
C ARG A 3 -25.39 5.99 13.17
N GLY A 4 -24.38 6.57 13.74
CA GLY A 4 -23.69 5.93 14.83
C GLY A 4 -22.81 4.78 14.40
N HIS A 5 -22.49 4.69 13.13
CA HIS A 5 -21.45 3.78 12.73
C HIS A 5 -20.17 4.23 13.39
N PRO A 6 -19.57 3.43 14.23
CA PRO A 6 -18.35 3.87 14.89
C PRO A 6 -17.32 4.29 13.86
N MET A 7 -17.26 3.57 12.74
CA MET A 7 -16.38 3.94 11.64
C MET A 7 -16.70 3.03 10.48
N ASN A 8 -16.99 3.59 9.31
CA ASN A 8 -17.18 2.77 8.12
C ASN A 8 -15.81 2.27 7.62
N LYS A 9 -15.82 1.32 6.69
CA LYS A 9 -14.59 0.70 6.18
C LYS A 9 -13.63 1.72 5.59
N ARG A 10 -14.16 2.72 4.88
CA ARG A 10 -13.32 3.75 4.26
C ARG A 10 -12.58 4.57 5.31
N ARG A 11 -13.26 4.96 6.37
CA ARG A 11 -12.63 5.75 7.44
C ARG A 11 -11.59 4.94 8.20
N LYS A 12 -11.85 3.67 8.46
CA LYS A 12 -10.86 2.78 9.08
C LYS A 12 -9.63 2.65 8.20
N GLY A 13 -9.83 2.46 6.90
CA GLY A 13 -8.72 2.40 5.95
C GLY A 13 -7.90 3.67 5.97
N ALA A 14 -8.56 4.84 5.97
CA ALA A 14 -7.86 6.12 5.99
C ALA A 14 -7.01 6.29 7.25
N VAL A 15 -7.51 5.85 8.42
CA VAL A 15 -6.75 5.92 9.68
C VAL A 15 -5.49 5.07 9.58
N HIS A 16 -5.58 3.85 9.08
CA HIS A 16 -4.42 2.96 8.97
C HIS A 16 -3.45 3.42 7.90
N GLU A 17 -3.95 3.96 6.80
CA GLU A 17 -3.10 4.54 5.76
C GLU A 17 -2.35 5.75 6.29
N GLN A 18 -3.00 6.59 7.08
CA GLN A 18 -2.33 7.74 7.68
C GLN A 18 -1.25 7.29 8.65
N ALA A 19 -1.52 6.28 9.47
CA ALA A 19 -0.52 5.72 10.38
C ALA A 19 0.67 5.16 9.61
N ALA A 20 0.42 4.46 8.51
CA ALA A 20 1.46 3.91 7.64
C ALA A 20 2.29 5.04 7.01
N LYS A 21 1.63 6.11 6.55
CA LYS A 21 2.32 7.26 5.97
C LYS A 21 3.30 7.87 6.96
N VAL A 22 2.84 8.15 8.18
CA VAL A 22 3.68 8.74 9.23
C VAL A 22 4.86 7.82 9.55
N TYR A 23 4.60 6.53 9.68
CA TYR A 23 5.62 5.52 9.93
C TYR A 23 6.71 5.55 8.84
N LEU A 24 6.29 5.60 7.58
CA LEU A 24 7.21 5.60 6.44
C LEU A 24 8.00 6.90 6.36
N GLU A 25 7.36 8.04 6.57
CA GLU A 25 8.05 9.33 6.53
C GLU A 25 9.14 9.43 7.59
N LYS A 26 8.87 8.89 8.77
CA LYS A 26 9.88 8.85 9.84
C LYS A 26 11.08 7.99 9.48
N ARG A 27 10.94 7.09 8.54
CA ARG A 27 11.99 6.18 8.09
C ARG A 27 12.60 6.59 6.75
N GLY A 28 12.33 7.82 6.32
CA GLY A 28 12.99 8.39 5.16
C GLY A 28 12.29 8.17 3.83
N VAL A 29 11.06 7.67 3.84
CA VAL A 29 10.30 7.55 2.60
C VAL A 29 9.71 8.90 2.22
N ARG A 30 9.93 9.30 0.99
CA ARG A 30 9.34 10.52 0.45
C ARG A 30 8.03 10.16 -0.23
N ILE A 31 6.93 10.48 0.45
CA ILE A 31 5.58 10.14 -0.04
C ILE A 31 5.23 10.99 -1.25
N GLN A 32 4.77 10.34 -2.30
CA GLN A 32 4.34 11.01 -3.53
C GLN A 32 2.83 11.10 -3.63
N THR A 33 2.13 10.01 -3.33
CA THR A 33 0.68 9.92 -3.52
C THR A 33 0.09 9.01 -2.48
N ILE A 34 -1.06 9.39 -1.97
CA ILE A 34 -1.89 8.56 -1.09
C ILE A 34 -3.17 8.25 -1.84
N ASN A 35 -3.62 6.99 -1.75
CA ASN A 35 -4.87 6.55 -2.39
C ASN A 35 -4.89 6.85 -3.88
N TYR A 36 -3.88 6.33 -4.59
CA TYR A 36 -3.87 6.44 -6.03
C TYR A 36 -4.92 5.50 -6.61
N ARG A 37 -5.92 6.06 -7.27
CA ARG A 37 -7.06 5.29 -7.79
C ARG A 37 -7.17 5.41 -9.28
N VAL A 38 -7.42 4.27 -9.91
CA VAL A 38 -7.83 4.18 -11.30
C VAL A 38 -9.00 3.20 -11.35
N ARG A 39 -9.59 3.06 -12.53
CA ARG A 39 -10.74 2.15 -12.69
C ARG A 39 -10.42 0.72 -12.26
N GLN A 40 -9.18 0.28 -12.45
CA GLN A 40 -8.75 -1.10 -12.20
C GLN A 40 -8.46 -1.38 -10.72
N GLY A 41 -8.42 -0.36 -9.87
CA GLY A 41 -8.14 -0.53 -8.45
C GLY A 41 -7.38 0.65 -7.87
N GLU A 42 -6.76 0.41 -6.72
CA GLU A 42 -6.02 1.47 -6.05
C GLU A 42 -4.72 0.95 -5.44
N ILE A 43 -3.82 1.88 -5.20
CA ILE A 43 -2.60 1.66 -4.43
C ILE A 43 -2.65 2.61 -3.24
N ASP A 44 -2.42 2.08 -2.05
CA ASP A 44 -2.61 2.85 -0.82
C ASP A 44 -1.61 3.99 -0.69
N ILE A 45 -0.33 3.73 -0.94
CA ILE A 45 0.73 4.73 -0.83
C ILE A 45 1.74 4.52 -1.93
N VAL A 46 2.21 5.61 -2.53
CA VAL A 46 3.33 5.61 -3.47
C VAL A 46 4.40 6.52 -2.92
N GLY A 47 5.65 6.07 -2.91
CA GLY A 47 6.75 6.89 -2.41
C GLY A 47 8.10 6.41 -2.89
N TYR A 48 9.14 7.19 -2.55
CA TYR A 48 10.53 6.83 -2.87
C TYR A 48 11.29 6.50 -1.61
N GLU A 49 11.98 5.37 -1.62
CA GLU A 49 12.97 5.03 -0.60
C GLU A 49 14.31 4.90 -1.28
N LYS A 50 15.23 5.82 -0.97
CA LYS A 50 16.63 5.74 -1.46
C LYS A 50 16.71 5.52 -2.97
N GLY A 51 15.91 6.25 -3.73
CA GLY A 51 15.93 6.16 -5.18
C GLY A 51 15.08 5.06 -5.78
N THR A 52 14.45 4.22 -4.98
CA THR A 52 13.51 3.21 -5.46
C THR A 52 12.09 3.71 -5.34
N LEU A 53 11.32 3.60 -6.41
CA LEU A 53 9.90 3.91 -6.39
C LEU A 53 9.16 2.72 -5.82
N VAL A 54 8.42 2.95 -4.75
CA VAL A 54 7.78 1.87 -4.01
C VAL A 54 6.28 2.05 -4.00
N PHE A 55 5.57 0.97 -4.31
CA PHE A 55 4.12 0.90 -4.23
C PHE A 55 3.79 0.09 -2.98
N PHE A 56 3.05 0.71 -2.05
CA PHE A 56 2.76 0.12 -0.75
C PHE A 56 1.30 -0.31 -0.66
N GLU A 57 1.08 -1.52 -0.17
CA GLU A 57 -0.22 -2.00 0.26
C GLU A 57 -0.25 -1.98 1.77
N VAL A 58 -1.28 -1.36 2.35
CA VAL A 58 -1.46 -1.31 3.80
C VAL A 58 -2.48 -2.35 4.21
N LYS A 59 -2.08 -3.27 5.08
CA LYS A 59 -2.95 -4.34 5.58
C LYS A 59 -3.09 -4.23 7.08
N TYR A 60 -4.32 -4.27 7.56
CA TYR A 60 -4.62 -4.17 8.97
C TYR A 60 -5.36 -5.40 9.46
N ARG A 61 -4.98 -5.86 10.65
CA ARG A 61 -5.72 -6.86 11.43
C ARG A 61 -5.74 -6.41 12.89
N ALA A 62 -6.88 -6.55 13.54
CA ALA A 62 -6.98 -6.21 14.97
C ALA A 62 -6.15 -7.18 15.82
N ASN A 63 -6.06 -8.43 15.40
CA ASN A 63 -5.29 -9.47 16.06
C ASN A 63 -4.94 -10.56 15.05
N ALA A 64 -4.16 -11.54 15.48
CA ALA A 64 -3.68 -12.63 14.61
C ALA A 64 -4.69 -13.76 14.41
N GLY A 65 -5.94 -13.62 14.89
CA GLY A 65 -6.93 -14.69 14.83
C GLY A 65 -7.26 -15.17 13.42
N ASN A 66 -7.13 -14.32 12.42
CA ASN A 66 -7.38 -14.66 11.01
C ASN A 66 -6.09 -14.69 10.19
N GLY A 67 -4.97 -15.02 10.83
CA GLY A 67 -3.67 -15.02 10.19
C GLY A 67 -2.96 -13.69 10.36
N LEU A 68 -1.69 -13.64 9.97
CA LEU A 68 -0.90 -12.43 10.04
C LEU A 68 -1.21 -11.52 8.84
N PRO A 69 -1.19 -10.20 9.04
CA PRO A 69 -1.50 -9.27 7.95
C PRO A 69 -0.62 -9.44 6.71
N GLN A 70 0.66 -9.75 6.91
CA GLN A 70 1.61 -9.91 5.80
C GLN A 70 1.28 -11.11 4.92
N GLU A 71 0.47 -12.05 5.40
CA GLU A 71 0.05 -13.23 4.65
C GLU A 71 -1.21 -12.97 3.82
N ALA A 72 -1.81 -11.80 3.95
CA ALA A 72 -3.14 -11.53 3.43
C ALA A 72 -3.17 -10.95 2.01
N VAL A 73 -2.02 -10.79 1.37
CA VAL A 73 -1.97 -10.22 0.02
C VAL A 73 -2.02 -11.37 -0.99
N SER A 74 -3.21 -11.65 -1.49
CA SER A 74 -3.44 -12.75 -2.43
C SER A 74 -2.77 -12.47 -3.78
N VAL A 75 -2.58 -13.53 -4.56
CA VAL A 75 -2.04 -13.39 -5.92
C VAL A 75 -2.93 -12.48 -6.77
N ALA A 76 -4.25 -12.59 -6.63
CA ALA A 76 -5.17 -11.72 -7.35
C ALA A 76 -4.96 -10.25 -6.97
N LYS A 77 -4.77 -9.96 -5.69
CA LYS A 77 -4.50 -8.60 -5.23
C LYS A 77 -3.15 -8.11 -5.71
N GLN A 78 -2.12 -8.97 -5.69
CA GLN A 78 -0.81 -8.62 -6.21
C GLN A 78 -0.88 -8.22 -7.69
N ARG A 79 -1.61 -9.00 -8.48
CA ARG A 79 -1.81 -8.69 -9.90
C ARG A 79 -2.53 -7.37 -10.10
N GLN A 80 -3.54 -7.11 -9.28
CA GLN A 80 -4.28 -5.85 -9.34
C GLN A 80 -3.36 -4.66 -9.04
N ILE A 81 -2.56 -4.77 -7.99
CA ILE A 81 -1.61 -3.72 -7.63
C ILE A 81 -0.63 -3.47 -8.77
N CYS A 82 -0.10 -4.53 -9.38
CA CYS A 82 0.83 -4.40 -10.50
C CYS A 82 0.19 -3.70 -11.70
N ARG A 83 -1.07 -4.01 -12.01
CA ARG A 83 -1.78 -3.34 -13.10
C ARG A 83 -1.98 -1.85 -12.80
N VAL A 84 -2.36 -1.52 -11.57
CA VAL A 84 -2.54 -0.12 -11.17
C VAL A 84 -1.21 0.62 -11.21
N ALA A 85 -0.13 -0.05 -10.79
CA ALA A 85 1.22 0.54 -10.85
C ALA A 85 1.61 0.90 -12.28
N LEU A 86 1.25 0.08 -13.27
CA LEU A 86 1.53 0.40 -14.67
C LEU A 86 0.84 1.69 -15.10
N PHE A 87 -0.39 1.94 -14.65
CA PHE A 87 -1.07 3.21 -14.92
C PHE A 87 -0.31 4.37 -14.30
N TYR A 88 0.17 4.20 -13.07
CA TYR A 88 0.96 5.25 -12.40
C TYR A 88 2.25 5.54 -13.17
N LEU A 89 3.00 4.50 -13.51
CA LEU A 89 4.27 4.64 -14.23
C LEU A 89 4.07 5.38 -15.55
N ASN A 90 3.01 5.03 -16.27
CA ASN A 90 2.70 5.65 -17.56
C ASN A 90 2.22 7.09 -17.39
N GLN A 91 1.34 7.32 -16.44
CA GLN A 91 0.77 8.66 -16.21
C GLN A 91 1.84 9.69 -15.87
N TYR A 92 2.81 9.30 -15.07
CA TYR A 92 3.85 10.20 -14.58
C TYR A 92 5.16 10.07 -15.38
N HIS A 93 5.12 9.37 -16.51
CA HIS A 93 6.28 9.22 -17.42
C HIS A 93 7.53 8.75 -16.69
N ILE A 94 7.37 7.77 -15.81
CA ILE A 94 8.49 7.21 -15.06
C ILE A 94 9.39 6.43 -16.02
N PRO A 95 10.71 6.71 -16.06
CA PRO A 95 11.61 6.01 -16.97
C PRO A 95 11.68 4.50 -16.71
N GLU A 96 11.92 3.71 -17.75
CA GLU A 96 12.03 2.27 -17.62
C GLU A 96 13.16 1.83 -16.68
N GLN A 97 14.20 2.65 -16.57
CA GLN A 97 15.36 2.36 -15.73
C GLN A 97 15.07 2.56 -14.24
N GLN A 98 13.97 3.22 -13.91
CA GLN A 98 13.63 3.50 -12.52
C GLN A 98 13.42 2.21 -11.74
N PRO A 99 14.19 1.93 -10.68
CA PRO A 99 13.91 0.78 -9.84
C PRO A 99 12.55 0.89 -9.18
N VAL A 100 11.80 -0.19 -9.20
CA VAL A 100 10.44 -0.26 -8.64
C VAL A 100 10.35 -1.45 -7.71
N ARG A 101 9.61 -1.28 -6.61
CA ARG A 101 9.43 -2.32 -5.63
C ARG A 101 8.00 -2.30 -5.09
N TYR A 102 7.50 -3.46 -4.68
CA TYR A 102 6.18 -3.61 -4.06
C TYR A 102 6.36 -4.04 -2.62
N ASP A 103 5.90 -3.21 -1.70
CA ASP A 103 6.05 -3.43 -0.27
C ASP A 103 4.69 -3.55 0.40
N VAL A 104 4.66 -4.18 1.57
CA VAL A 104 3.46 -4.26 2.38
C VAL A 104 3.76 -3.63 3.74
N ILE A 105 2.85 -2.78 4.18
CA ILE A 105 2.86 -2.27 5.55
C ILE A 105 1.78 -3.04 6.29
N ALA A 106 2.22 -3.94 7.16
CA ALA A 106 1.32 -4.80 7.93
C ALA A 106 1.12 -4.20 9.32
N ILE A 107 -0.13 -3.94 9.66
CA ILE A 107 -0.49 -3.38 10.95
C ILE A 107 -1.29 -4.42 11.71
N LEU A 108 -0.73 -4.92 12.79
CA LEU A 108 -1.38 -5.90 13.66
C LEU A 108 -1.61 -5.21 15.01
N GLY A 109 -2.88 -4.86 15.28
CA GLY A 109 -3.18 -4.04 16.45
C GLY A 109 -2.47 -2.70 16.33
N ASN A 110 -1.50 -2.46 17.20
CA ASN A 110 -0.69 -1.24 17.19
C ASN A 110 0.72 -1.46 16.63
N GLU A 111 1.04 -2.68 16.24
CA GLU A 111 2.37 -3.00 15.72
C GLU A 111 2.40 -2.84 14.21
N ILE A 112 3.39 -2.11 13.72
CA ILE A 112 3.59 -1.89 12.29
C ILE A 112 4.85 -2.62 11.85
N THR A 113 4.71 -3.43 10.80
CA THR A 113 5.82 -4.14 10.19
C THR A 113 5.91 -3.73 8.73
N TRP A 114 7.10 -3.35 8.30
CA TRP A 114 7.37 -3.01 6.91
C TRP A 114 8.02 -4.20 6.23
N ILE A 115 7.33 -4.76 5.25
CA ILE A 115 7.82 -5.90 4.47
C ILE A 115 8.25 -5.37 3.12
N ARG A 116 9.55 -5.22 2.94
CA ARG A 116 10.10 -4.75 1.67
C ARG A 116 10.11 -5.89 0.66
N ASN A 117 9.86 -5.54 -0.59
CA ASN A 117 9.89 -6.48 -1.71
C ASN A 117 9.00 -7.69 -1.43
N ALA A 118 7.76 -7.39 -1.03
CA ALA A 118 6.81 -8.43 -0.60
C ALA A 118 6.39 -9.34 -1.74
N PHE A 119 6.40 -8.86 -2.98
CA PHE A 119 6.12 -9.66 -4.16
C PHE A 119 6.74 -9.00 -5.39
N LEU A 120 6.91 -9.79 -6.44
CA LEU A 120 7.49 -9.32 -7.69
C LEU A 120 6.42 -8.77 -8.62
N HIS A 121 6.85 -7.94 -9.55
CA HIS A 121 5.95 -7.44 -10.58
C HIS A 121 5.43 -8.60 -11.42
N GLN A 122 4.11 -8.63 -11.59
CA GLN A 122 3.44 -9.69 -12.34
C GLN A 122 2.67 -9.05 -13.48
N ILE A 123 2.97 -9.51 -14.69
CA ILE A 123 2.35 -8.99 -15.90
C ILE A 123 1.60 -10.15 -16.56
N TRP A 124 0.30 -10.12 -16.53
CA TRP A 124 -0.54 -10.98 -17.35
C TRP A 124 -2.00 -10.61 -17.30
#